data_9e940720dceee2fbf02dd715828663cc
#
_entry.id   9e940720dceee2fbf02dd715828663cc
#
_cell.length_a   1.000
_cell.length_b   1.000
_cell.length_c   1.000
_cell.angle_alpha   90.00
_cell.angle_beta   90.00
_cell.angle_gamma   90.00
#
_symmetry.space_group_name_H-M   'P 1'
#
loop_
_entity.id
_entity.type
_entity.pdbx_description
1 polymer ?
#
loop_
_entity_poly.entity_id
_entity_poly.type
_entity_poly.pdbx_seq_one_letter_code
_entity_poly.pdbx_strand_id
1 'polypeptide(L)'
;MEAVDTENISEELVIFHCSPTMAGLKTGSLFNCPVKNNRTFLENIREMNRRLLPRGVRIVPLKNMGKSVLVYMYRPDRLREDLGDSRARKILAERNYPVEETEKCIVELVRRLEDGEAFPHEIGLFLGYPPEDVDGFIRNGAAGAKCIGAWKVYGNVETAQRKFAQYKKCTRLYWEAFQKHRSFDRLVVRCS
;
A
#
# COMPACT_ATOMS: atom_id res chain seq x y z
N MET A 1 -1.05 -13.75 -24.82
CA MET A 1 -0.77 -13.18 -23.49
C MET A 1 0.06 -14.23 -22.77
N GLU A 2 1.38 -14.16 -22.92
CA GLU A 2 2.28 -15.09 -22.26
C GLU A 2 2.11 -14.97 -20.75
N ALA A 3 1.95 -16.12 -20.10
CA ALA A 3 1.93 -16.18 -18.64
C ALA A 3 3.28 -15.66 -18.15
N VAL A 4 3.29 -14.51 -17.49
CA VAL A 4 4.45 -14.01 -16.77
C VAL A 4 4.79 -15.09 -15.75
N ASP A 5 5.98 -15.66 -15.86
CA ASP A 5 6.48 -16.69 -14.94
C ASP A 5 6.74 -16.04 -13.58
N THR A 6 5.65 -15.93 -12.77
CA THR A 6 5.62 -15.19 -11.52
C THR A 6 6.08 -16.07 -10.36
N GLU A 7 7.29 -16.61 -10.44
CA GLU A 7 7.90 -17.29 -9.29
C GLU A 7 8.35 -16.34 -8.18
N ASN A 8 8.37 -15.02 -8.48
CA ASN A 8 8.95 -13.98 -7.65
C ASN A 8 8.19 -12.66 -7.79
N ILE A 9 8.46 -11.72 -6.87
CA ILE A 9 7.99 -10.35 -7.02
C ILE A 9 8.62 -9.73 -8.28
N SER A 10 7.82 -9.50 -9.31
CA SER A 10 8.27 -8.90 -10.56
C SER A 10 8.12 -7.38 -10.56
N GLU A 11 8.93 -6.70 -11.35
CA GLU A 11 8.83 -5.25 -11.53
C GLU A 11 7.47 -4.86 -12.14
N GLU A 12 6.94 -5.68 -13.06
CA GLU A 12 5.62 -5.51 -13.66
C GLU A 12 4.51 -5.52 -12.62
N LEU A 13 4.54 -6.50 -11.71
CA LEU A 13 3.56 -6.61 -10.63
C LEU A 13 3.60 -5.38 -9.72
N VAL A 14 4.79 -4.93 -9.36
CA VAL A 14 4.99 -3.74 -8.53
C VAL A 14 4.50 -2.48 -9.26
N ILE A 15 4.82 -2.31 -10.53
CA ILE A 15 4.36 -1.17 -11.31
C ILE A 15 2.84 -1.16 -11.39
N PHE A 16 2.23 -2.30 -11.71
CA PHE A 16 0.79 -2.39 -11.84
C PHE A 16 0.04 -1.98 -10.55
N HIS A 17 0.53 -2.42 -9.40
CA HIS A 17 -0.14 -2.18 -8.12
C HIS A 17 0.35 -0.93 -7.37
N CYS A 18 1.59 -0.50 -7.59
CA CYS A 18 2.26 0.47 -6.73
C CYS A 18 2.64 1.78 -7.42
N SER A 19 2.34 1.98 -8.71
CA SER A 19 2.71 3.20 -9.44
C SER A 19 2.36 4.50 -8.70
N PRO A 20 1.17 4.69 -8.11
CA PRO A 20 0.86 5.90 -7.35
C PRO A 20 1.77 6.09 -6.12
N THR A 21 2.17 5.01 -5.46
CA THR A 21 3.13 5.06 -4.34
C THR A 21 4.54 5.36 -4.85
N MET A 22 4.96 4.75 -5.96
CA MET A 22 6.24 5.02 -6.60
C MET A 22 6.36 6.48 -7.06
N ALA A 23 5.25 7.06 -7.53
CA ALA A 23 5.15 8.46 -7.96
C ALA A 23 5.04 9.46 -6.80
N GLY A 24 4.94 9.02 -5.55
CA GLY A 24 4.71 9.91 -4.41
C GLY A 24 3.29 10.46 -4.30
N LEU A 25 2.32 9.95 -5.07
CA LEU A 25 0.92 10.38 -5.02
C LEU A 25 0.12 9.69 -3.92
N LYS A 26 0.59 8.54 -3.44
CA LYS A 26 -0.06 7.70 -2.45
C LYS A 26 0.94 7.24 -1.41
N THR A 27 0.51 7.11 -0.16
CA THR A 27 1.36 6.69 0.96
C THR A 27 1.79 5.25 0.86
N GLY A 28 0.85 4.35 0.59
CA GLY A 28 1.15 2.94 0.46
C GLY A 28 0.19 2.19 -0.46
N SER A 29 0.63 1.05 -0.94
CA SER A 29 -0.12 0.12 -1.77
C SER A 29 0.01 -1.30 -1.25
N LEU A 30 -1.09 -2.06 -1.33
CA LEU A 30 -1.16 -3.47 -0.99
C LEU A 30 -1.39 -4.29 -2.24
N PHE A 31 -0.74 -5.44 -2.33
CA PHE A 31 -1.01 -6.41 -3.37
C PHE A 31 -0.63 -7.83 -2.95
N ASN A 32 -1.25 -8.81 -3.58
CA ASN A 32 -0.90 -10.22 -3.41
C ASN A 32 0.18 -10.60 -4.42
N CYS A 33 1.30 -11.11 -3.91
CA CYS A 33 2.37 -11.64 -4.72
C CYS A 33 2.31 -13.18 -4.69
N PRO A 34 2.11 -13.87 -5.83
CA PRO A 34 2.23 -15.32 -5.89
C PRO A 34 3.65 -15.76 -5.49
N VAL A 35 3.76 -16.80 -4.65
CA VAL A 35 5.05 -17.27 -4.13
C VAL A 35 5.09 -18.77 -4.18
N LYS A 36 6.10 -19.33 -4.86
CA LYS A 36 6.41 -20.76 -4.86
C LYS A 36 7.47 -21.13 -3.82
N ASN A 37 8.44 -20.24 -3.59
CA ASN A 37 9.54 -20.45 -2.66
C ASN A 37 9.74 -19.21 -1.78
N ASN A 38 9.47 -19.37 -0.48
CA ASN A 38 9.57 -18.27 0.49
C ASN A 38 10.98 -17.71 0.63
N ARG A 39 12.03 -18.53 0.53
CA ARG A 39 13.43 -18.08 0.65
C ARG A 39 13.79 -17.15 -0.50
N THR A 40 13.53 -17.57 -1.73
CA THR A 40 13.78 -16.77 -2.93
C THR A 40 12.95 -15.48 -2.92
N PHE A 41 11.70 -15.56 -2.49
CA PHE A 41 10.85 -14.37 -2.33
C PHE A 41 11.47 -13.35 -1.35
N LEU A 42 11.95 -13.79 -0.18
CA LEU A 42 12.56 -12.89 0.81
C LEU A 42 13.89 -12.30 0.31
N GLU A 43 14.68 -13.06 -0.45
CA GLU A 43 15.89 -12.57 -1.09
C GLU A 43 15.58 -11.45 -2.10
N ASN A 44 14.54 -11.62 -2.90
CA ASN A 44 14.06 -10.61 -3.86
C ASN A 44 13.48 -9.36 -3.19
N ILE A 45 12.75 -9.52 -2.09
CA ILE A 45 12.29 -8.38 -1.27
C ILE A 45 13.48 -7.56 -0.75
N ARG A 46 14.53 -8.23 -0.27
CA ARG A 46 15.76 -7.56 0.19
C ARG A 46 16.46 -6.81 -0.94
N GLU A 47 16.58 -7.44 -2.10
CA GLU A 47 17.21 -6.82 -3.28
C GLU A 47 16.38 -5.61 -3.75
N MET A 48 15.08 -5.75 -3.83
CA MET A 48 14.20 -4.65 -4.21
C MET A 48 14.29 -3.48 -3.19
N ASN A 49 14.36 -3.76 -1.89
CA ASN A 49 14.56 -2.72 -0.88
C ASN A 49 15.91 -2.00 -1.03
N ARG A 50 17.01 -2.67 -1.42
CA ARG A 50 18.29 -1.98 -1.68
C ARG A 50 18.17 -0.91 -2.76
N ARG A 51 17.30 -1.14 -3.77
CA ARG A 51 17.04 -0.20 -4.87
C ARG A 51 16.05 0.90 -4.47
N LEU A 52 15.06 0.57 -3.64
CA LEU A 52 13.94 1.45 -3.27
C LEU A 52 14.25 2.39 -2.10
N LEU A 53 14.95 1.90 -1.06
CA LEU A 53 15.25 2.67 0.16
C LEU A 53 15.96 4.00 -0.11
N PRO A 54 16.96 4.10 -1.01
CA PRO A 54 17.60 5.38 -1.35
C PRO A 54 16.65 6.39 -2.03
N ARG A 55 15.46 5.94 -2.42
CA ARG A 55 14.41 6.74 -3.06
C ARG A 55 13.22 7.03 -2.14
N GLY A 56 13.36 6.70 -0.84
CA GLY A 56 12.31 6.92 0.15
C GLY A 56 11.10 5.99 0.00
N VAL A 57 11.29 4.79 -0.53
CA VAL A 57 10.24 3.77 -0.66
C VAL A 57 10.70 2.48 0.00
N ARG A 58 9.79 1.81 0.67
CA ARG A 58 10.02 0.53 1.35
C ARG A 58 8.97 -0.50 0.93
N ILE A 59 9.39 -1.77 0.87
CA ILE A 59 8.50 -2.89 0.60
C ILE A 59 8.68 -3.95 1.69
N VAL A 60 7.56 -4.44 2.24
CA VAL A 60 7.56 -5.43 3.31
C VAL A 60 6.49 -6.49 3.09
N PRO A 61 6.77 -7.77 3.38
CA PRO A 61 5.74 -8.79 3.46
C PRO A 61 4.91 -8.55 4.73
N LEU A 62 3.59 -8.66 4.65
CA LEU A 62 2.69 -8.51 5.79
C LEU A 62 2.10 -9.83 6.26
N LYS A 63 1.70 -10.73 5.33
CA LYS A 63 1.05 -12.00 5.67
C LYS A 63 1.36 -13.05 4.61
N ASN A 64 1.79 -14.22 5.07
CA ASN A 64 1.92 -15.40 4.21
C ASN A 64 0.56 -16.12 4.16
N MET A 65 0.04 -16.34 2.95
CA MET A 65 -1.23 -17.00 2.69
C MET A 65 -1.03 -18.37 1.99
N GLY A 66 0.14 -18.97 2.15
CA GLY A 66 0.52 -20.25 1.54
C GLY A 66 1.00 -20.10 0.10
N LYS A 67 0.10 -19.90 -0.86
CA LYS A 67 0.43 -19.75 -2.29
C LYS A 67 0.76 -18.31 -2.70
N SER A 68 0.55 -17.36 -1.83
CA SER A 68 0.84 -15.95 -2.04
C SER A 68 1.22 -15.26 -0.74
N VAL A 69 1.85 -14.11 -0.84
CA VAL A 69 2.16 -13.22 0.28
C VAL A 69 1.50 -11.88 0.04
N LEU A 70 0.80 -11.38 1.05
CA LEU A 70 0.32 -10.00 1.07
C LEU A 70 1.52 -9.07 1.27
N VAL A 71 1.75 -8.20 0.31
CA VAL A 71 2.91 -7.30 0.28
C VAL A 71 2.45 -5.86 0.40
N TYR A 72 3.18 -5.07 1.17
CA TYR A 72 2.96 -3.65 1.37
C TYR A 72 4.17 -2.85 0.88
N MET A 73 3.94 -1.95 -0.08
CA MET A 73 4.89 -0.93 -0.50
C MET A 73 4.44 0.42 0.05
N TYR A 74 5.34 1.17 0.65
CA TYR A 74 5.00 2.46 1.26
C TYR A 74 6.16 3.45 1.26
N ARG A 75 5.82 4.71 1.53
CA ARG A 75 6.76 5.81 1.78
C ARG A 75 6.80 6.12 3.27
N PRO A 76 7.90 5.81 3.97
CA PRO A 76 8.00 6.00 5.43
C PRO A 76 7.66 7.41 5.89
N ASP A 77 8.16 8.44 5.21
CA ASP A 77 7.92 9.83 5.63
C ASP A 77 6.45 10.21 5.47
N ARG A 78 5.82 9.86 4.33
CA ARG A 78 4.38 10.09 4.15
C ARG A 78 3.54 9.29 5.13
N LEU A 79 3.93 8.07 5.44
CA LEU A 79 3.22 7.26 6.42
C LEU A 79 3.28 7.91 7.81
N ARG A 80 4.44 8.46 8.18
CA ARG A 80 4.59 9.19 9.45
C ARG A 80 3.69 10.42 9.50
N GLU A 81 3.59 11.18 8.42
CA GLU A 81 2.68 12.32 8.29
C GLU A 81 1.22 11.88 8.43
N ASP A 82 0.79 10.89 7.65
CA ASP A 82 -0.61 10.43 7.65
C ASP A 82 -1.02 9.82 8.99
N LEU A 83 -0.17 9.00 9.63
CA LEU A 83 -0.46 8.44 10.96
C LEU A 83 -0.31 9.47 12.08
N GLY A 84 0.37 10.60 11.82
CA GLY A 84 0.46 11.76 12.71
C GLY A 84 -0.80 12.63 12.74
N ASP A 85 -1.70 12.48 11.76
CA ASP A 85 -3.01 13.16 11.77
C ASP A 85 -3.79 12.81 13.04
N SER A 86 -4.42 13.81 13.67
CA SER A 86 -5.11 13.64 14.96
C SER A 86 -6.25 12.63 14.91
N ARG A 87 -6.98 12.55 13.80
CA ARG A 87 -8.08 11.58 13.59
C ARG A 87 -7.53 10.17 13.35
N ALA A 88 -6.47 10.06 12.54
CA ALA A 88 -5.79 8.78 12.32
C ALA A 88 -5.22 8.23 13.62
N ARG A 89 -4.53 9.06 14.41
CA ARG A 89 -4.01 8.68 15.74
C ARG A 89 -5.13 8.21 16.68
N LYS A 90 -6.27 8.91 16.70
CA LYS A 90 -7.43 8.51 17.51
C LYS A 90 -7.95 7.13 17.12
N ILE A 91 -8.17 6.89 15.82
CA ILE A 91 -8.64 5.58 15.30
C ILE A 91 -7.69 4.45 15.67
N LEU A 92 -6.38 4.68 15.57
CA LEU A 92 -5.36 3.70 15.92
C LEU A 92 -5.25 3.48 17.43
N ALA A 93 -5.28 4.55 18.23
CA ALA A 93 -5.22 4.46 19.70
C ALA A 93 -6.42 3.68 20.27
N GLU A 94 -7.64 3.92 19.77
CA GLU A 94 -8.83 3.16 20.14
C GLU A 94 -8.71 1.66 19.84
N ARG A 95 -7.74 1.27 19.01
CA ARG A 95 -7.40 -0.10 18.64
C ARG A 95 -6.08 -0.58 19.24
N ASN A 96 -5.57 0.13 20.25
CA ASN A 96 -4.34 -0.22 20.96
C ASN A 96 -3.10 -0.31 20.06
N TYR A 97 -3.01 0.51 18.99
CA TYR A 97 -1.76 0.67 18.26
C TYR A 97 -0.78 1.57 19.04
N PRO A 98 0.53 1.32 18.95
CA PRO A 98 1.56 2.15 19.58
C PRO A 98 1.80 3.43 18.77
N VAL A 99 0.86 4.39 18.84
CA VAL A 99 0.75 5.56 17.95
C VAL A 99 1.91 6.56 18.04
N GLU A 100 2.81 6.41 19.00
CA GLU A 100 4.00 7.27 19.13
C GLU A 100 5.13 6.87 18.15
N GLU A 101 5.12 5.63 17.67
CA GLU A 101 6.17 5.10 16.82
C GLU A 101 5.57 4.41 15.58
N THR A 102 5.69 5.07 14.42
CA THR A 102 5.12 4.59 13.14
C THR A 102 5.59 3.17 12.78
N GLU A 103 6.85 2.86 13.03
CA GLU A 103 7.41 1.54 12.75
C GLU A 103 6.77 0.45 13.62
N LYS A 104 6.48 0.76 14.88
CA LYS A 104 5.75 -0.16 15.77
C LYS A 104 4.28 -0.33 15.35
N CYS A 105 3.67 0.70 14.75
CA CYS A 105 2.35 0.56 14.16
C CYS A 105 2.34 -0.46 13.01
N ILE A 106 3.40 -0.49 12.18
CA ILE A 106 3.52 -1.52 11.11
C ILE A 106 3.66 -2.92 11.72
N VAL A 107 4.48 -3.08 12.76
CA VAL A 107 4.65 -4.37 13.45
C VAL A 107 3.31 -4.85 14.04
N GLU A 108 2.56 -3.96 14.67
CA GLU A 108 1.23 -4.28 15.22
C GLU A 108 0.24 -4.65 14.10
N LEU A 109 0.30 -3.96 12.96
CA LEU A 109 -0.52 -4.30 11.79
C LEU A 109 -0.21 -5.72 11.28
N VAL A 110 1.08 -6.08 11.18
CA VAL A 110 1.51 -7.44 10.79
C VAL A 110 0.96 -8.47 11.76
N ARG A 111 1.14 -8.25 13.08
CA ARG A 111 0.63 -9.14 14.12
C ARG A 111 -0.88 -9.37 13.98
N ARG A 112 -1.67 -8.32 13.77
CA ARG A 112 -3.13 -8.42 13.59
C ARG A 112 -3.53 -9.17 12.32
N LEU A 113 -2.77 -8.98 11.25
CA LEU A 113 -3.00 -9.72 10.02
C LEU A 113 -2.69 -11.22 10.18
N GLU A 114 -1.68 -11.58 10.97
CA GLU A 114 -1.31 -12.97 11.23
C GLU A 114 -2.28 -13.66 12.20
N ASP A 115 -2.58 -13.01 13.34
CA ASP A 115 -3.34 -13.59 14.44
C ASP A 115 -4.86 -13.40 14.30
N GLY A 116 -5.30 -12.45 13.49
CA GLY A 116 -6.70 -12.00 13.43
C GLY A 116 -7.59 -12.90 12.57
N GLU A 117 -8.79 -13.20 13.07
CA GLU A 117 -9.87 -13.82 12.29
C GLU A 117 -10.45 -12.86 11.26
N ALA A 118 -10.44 -11.55 11.54
CA ALA A 118 -10.95 -10.51 10.68
C ALA A 118 -9.84 -9.63 10.11
N PHE A 119 -10.01 -9.18 8.87
CA PHE A 119 -9.08 -8.25 8.22
C PHE A 119 -9.13 -6.87 8.90
N PRO A 120 -7.98 -6.28 9.33
CA PRO A 120 -7.94 -5.01 10.03
C PRO A 120 -8.27 -3.86 9.08
N HIS A 121 -9.47 -3.28 9.20
CA HIS A 121 -9.96 -2.24 8.29
C HIS A 121 -9.23 -0.91 8.45
N GLU A 122 -8.60 -0.66 9.60
CA GLU A 122 -7.71 0.49 9.84
C GLU A 122 -6.46 0.49 8.95
N ILE A 123 -6.17 -0.59 8.24
CA ILE A 123 -5.12 -0.66 7.22
C ILE A 123 -5.28 0.45 6.15
N GLY A 124 -6.50 0.96 5.94
CA GLY A 124 -6.76 2.09 5.06
C GLY A 124 -5.93 3.33 5.42
N LEU A 125 -5.63 3.56 6.70
CA LEU A 125 -4.75 4.66 7.15
C LEU A 125 -3.32 4.47 6.64
N PHE A 126 -2.81 3.23 6.67
CA PHE A 126 -1.50 2.88 6.14
C PHE A 126 -1.43 3.01 4.61
N LEU A 127 -2.57 3.01 3.93
CA LEU A 127 -2.67 3.22 2.49
C LEU A 127 -2.83 4.70 2.11
N GLY A 128 -2.92 5.60 3.09
CA GLY A 128 -3.15 7.03 2.89
C GLY A 128 -4.58 7.37 2.50
N TYR A 129 -5.56 6.55 2.95
CA TYR A 129 -6.98 6.88 2.79
C TYR A 129 -7.37 7.92 3.83
N PRO A 130 -8.31 8.84 3.50
CA PRO A 130 -8.79 9.83 4.45
C PRO A 130 -9.30 9.19 5.75
N PRO A 131 -8.92 9.70 6.94
CA PRO A 131 -9.35 9.12 8.21
C PRO A 131 -10.88 9.05 8.37
N GLU A 132 -11.62 10.03 7.81
CA GLU A 132 -13.10 9.98 7.80
C GLU A 132 -13.67 8.83 6.98
N ASP A 133 -12.99 8.43 5.89
CA ASP A 133 -13.44 7.32 5.06
C ASP A 133 -13.13 5.99 5.73
N VAL A 134 -11.97 5.89 6.39
CA VAL A 134 -11.58 4.70 7.16
C VAL A 134 -12.52 4.50 8.36
N ASP A 135 -12.78 5.55 9.14
CA ASP A 135 -13.72 5.51 10.28
C ASP A 135 -15.14 5.16 9.81
N GLY A 136 -15.59 5.79 8.71
CA GLY A 136 -16.87 5.49 8.10
C GLY A 136 -17.02 4.02 7.72
N PHE A 137 -15.98 3.43 7.14
CA PHE A 137 -15.98 2.00 6.80
C PHE A 137 -15.96 1.08 8.04
N ILE A 138 -15.17 1.42 9.04
CA ILE A 138 -15.07 0.66 10.28
C ILE A 138 -16.44 0.60 11.00
N ARG A 139 -17.16 1.72 11.03
CA ARG A 139 -18.47 1.82 11.73
C ARG A 139 -19.63 1.24 10.96
N ASN A 140 -19.64 1.40 9.64
CA ASN A 140 -20.82 1.13 8.82
C ASN A 140 -20.64 -0.02 7.82
N GLY A 141 -19.44 -0.60 7.73
CA GLY A 141 -19.12 -1.60 6.71
C GLY A 141 -19.32 -1.02 5.31
N ALA A 142 -20.06 -1.73 4.46
CA ALA A 142 -20.38 -1.25 3.11
C ALA A 142 -21.55 -0.24 3.08
N ALA A 143 -22.33 -0.18 4.15
CA ALA A 143 -23.50 0.70 4.23
C ALA A 143 -23.08 2.18 4.33
N GLY A 144 -23.85 3.05 3.71
CA GLY A 144 -23.60 4.49 3.77
C GLY A 144 -22.42 5.00 2.94
N ALA A 145 -21.71 4.16 2.19
CA ALA A 145 -20.69 4.61 1.26
C ALA A 145 -21.35 5.44 0.14
N LYS A 146 -20.89 6.67 -0.02
CA LYS A 146 -21.39 7.61 -1.04
C LYS A 146 -20.88 7.27 -2.44
N CYS A 147 -19.70 6.65 -2.51
CA CYS A 147 -19.04 6.28 -3.75
C CYS A 147 -18.01 5.16 -3.48
N ILE A 148 -17.71 4.36 -4.51
CA ILE A 148 -16.74 3.25 -4.46
C ILE A 148 -15.71 3.48 -5.57
N GLY A 149 -14.43 3.39 -5.22
CA GLY A 149 -13.30 3.45 -6.15
C GLY A 149 -12.11 2.67 -5.59
N ALA A 150 -10.96 3.29 -5.46
CA ALA A 150 -9.81 2.68 -4.77
C ALA A 150 -10.08 2.38 -3.29
N TRP A 151 -11.07 3.05 -2.71
CA TRP A 151 -11.67 2.76 -1.41
C TRP A 151 -13.16 3.15 -1.40
N LYS A 152 -13.86 2.84 -0.31
CA LYS A 152 -15.25 3.27 -0.08
C LYS A 152 -15.25 4.64 0.57
N VAL A 153 -15.91 5.62 -0.05
CA VAL A 153 -15.91 7.04 0.33
C VAL A 153 -17.14 7.34 1.21
N TYR A 154 -16.90 7.93 2.36
CA TYR A 154 -17.92 8.44 3.30
C TYR A 154 -17.84 9.96 3.44
N GLY A 155 -16.67 10.53 3.20
CA GLY A 155 -16.37 11.95 3.24
C GLY A 155 -16.69 12.68 1.93
N ASN A 156 -15.67 13.36 1.38
CA ASN A 156 -15.77 14.19 0.19
C ASN A 156 -15.59 13.37 -1.10
N VAL A 157 -16.71 13.16 -1.82
CA VAL A 157 -16.75 12.36 -3.05
C VAL A 157 -15.92 12.99 -4.17
N GLU A 158 -16.01 14.29 -4.36
CA GLU A 158 -15.32 14.99 -5.45
C GLU A 158 -13.79 14.88 -5.30
N THR A 159 -13.29 15.09 -4.09
CA THR A 159 -11.86 14.92 -3.78
C THR A 159 -11.39 13.47 -3.98
N ALA A 160 -12.20 12.50 -3.57
CA ALA A 160 -11.89 11.09 -3.76
C ALA A 160 -11.85 10.71 -5.25
N GLN A 161 -12.84 11.13 -6.04
CA GLN A 161 -12.91 10.87 -7.48
C GLN A 161 -11.71 11.47 -8.23
N ARG A 162 -11.27 12.68 -7.87
CA ARG A 162 -10.05 13.29 -8.41
C ARG A 162 -8.81 12.44 -8.13
N LYS A 163 -8.66 11.94 -6.90
CA LYS A 163 -7.57 11.02 -6.52
C LYS A 163 -7.64 9.71 -7.30
N PHE A 164 -8.82 9.10 -7.45
CA PHE A 164 -9.01 7.88 -8.24
C PHE A 164 -8.58 8.05 -9.69
N ALA A 165 -9.01 9.14 -10.33
CA ALA A 165 -8.62 9.47 -11.70
C ALA A 165 -7.10 9.68 -11.82
N GLN A 166 -6.50 10.38 -10.84
CA GLN A 166 -5.05 10.60 -10.77
C GLN A 166 -4.28 9.28 -10.64
N TYR A 167 -4.71 8.36 -9.76
CA TYR A 167 -4.06 7.08 -9.58
C TYR A 167 -4.16 6.21 -10.83
N LYS A 168 -5.34 6.15 -11.46
CA LYS A 168 -5.54 5.43 -12.72
C LYS A 168 -4.67 5.96 -13.84
N LYS A 169 -4.60 7.29 -14.01
CA LYS A 169 -3.72 7.93 -14.99
C LYS A 169 -2.24 7.63 -14.70
N CYS A 170 -1.83 7.71 -13.44
CA CYS A 170 -0.46 7.40 -13.01
C CYS A 170 -0.07 5.96 -13.37
N THR A 171 -0.88 4.97 -13.01
CA THR A 171 -0.61 3.56 -13.31
C THR A 171 -0.47 3.32 -14.82
N ARG A 172 -1.35 3.92 -15.63
CA ARG A 172 -1.26 3.81 -17.10
C ARG A 172 0.06 4.38 -17.62
N LEU A 173 0.42 5.60 -17.21
CA LEU A 173 1.65 6.27 -17.68
C LEU A 173 2.91 5.51 -17.23
N TYR A 174 2.93 4.98 -16.02
CA TYR A 174 4.04 4.17 -15.51
C TYR A 174 4.20 2.87 -16.28
N TRP A 175 3.09 2.22 -16.60
CA TRP A 175 3.09 1.02 -17.41
C TRP A 175 3.63 1.28 -18.83
N GLU A 176 3.13 2.32 -19.50
CA GLU A 176 3.60 2.74 -20.82
C GLU A 176 5.10 3.07 -20.82
N ALA A 177 5.57 3.82 -19.83
CA ALA A 177 6.98 4.19 -19.68
C ALA A 177 7.86 2.95 -19.40
N PHE A 178 7.40 2.02 -18.59
CA PHE A 178 8.12 0.78 -18.33
C PHE A 178 8.22 -0.10 -19.57
N GLN A 179 7.13 -0.28 -20.31
CA GLN A 179 7.14 -1.03 -21.57
C GLN A 179 8.14 -0.45 -22.57
N LYS A 180 8.24 0.89 -22.63
CA LYS A 180 9.14 1.57 -23.56
C LYS A 180 10.62 1.52 -23.12
N HIS A 181 10.91 1.69 -21.85
CA HIS A 181 12.28 1.91 -21.36
C HIS A 181 12.85 0.76 -20.56
N ARG A 182 12.03 -0.19 -20.10
CA ARG A 182 12.41 -1.33 -19.27
C ARG A 182 13.29 -0.95 -18.06
N SER A 183 13.05 0.22 -17.47
CA SER A 183 13.84 0.74 -16.35
C SER A 183 12.94 1.09 -15.16
N PHE A 184 12.80 0.13 -14.25
CA PHE A 184 12.03 0.26 -13.02
C PHE A 184 12.54 1.39 -12.11
N ASP A 185 13.86 1.48 -11.90
CA ASP A 185 14.45 2.44 -10.98
C ASP A 185 14.17 3.90 -11.34
N ARG A 186 14.04 4.20 -12.65
CA ARG A 186 13.73 5.54 -13.11
C ARG A 186 12.29 5.97 -12.81
N LEU A 187 11.40 5.01 -12.54
CA LEU A 187 10.00 5.27 -12.24
C LEU A 187 9.75 5.58 -10.75
N VAL A 188 10.73 5.37 -9.88
CA VAL A 188 10.59 5.70 -8.46
C VAL A 188 11.05 7.13 -8.22
N VAL A 189 10.10 8.02 -8.01
CA VAL A 189 10.37 9.44 -7.73
C VAL A 189 10.95 9.58 -6.32
N ARG A 190 12.03 10.34 -6.17
CA ARG A 190 12.50 10.78 -4.84
C ARG A 190 11.55 11.87 -4.34
N CYS A 191 10.98 11.70 -3.16
CA CYS A 191 10.34 12.79 -2.45
C CYS A 191 11.43 13.51 -1.63
N SER A 192 11.48 14.82 -1.81
CA SER A 192 12.35 15.73 -1.04
C SER A 192 11.79 15.88 0.34
#